data_84398ae92215c324a6cc5dc9eb97e5f1
#
_entry.id   84398ae92215c324a6cc5dc9eb97e5f1
#
_cell.length_a   1.000
_cell.length_b   1.000
_cell.length_c   1.000
_cell.angle_alpha   90.00
_cell.angle_beta   90.00
_cell.angle_gamma   90.00
#
_symmetry.space_group_name_H-M   'P 1'
#
loop_
_entity.id
_entity.type
_entity.pdbx_description
1 polymer ?
#
loop_
_entity_poly.entity_id
_entity_poly.type
_entity_poly.pdbx_seq_one_letter_code
_entity_poly.pdbx_strand_id
1 'polypeptide(L)'
;MPYTNVFLQIKENLQIAYRQAIDSDTRLDELRKAGHGKFVAIFTEDQGFTESSNRFLPYVQELVIEFDKMQNSTHVAPETLEAFVKKLATLLQTLQVFKLAK
;
A
#
# COMPACT_ATOMS: atom_id res chain seq x y z
N MET A 1 5.42 -13.82 -20.65
CA MET A 1 4.18 -13.25 -20.11
C MET A 1 4.04 -11.79 -20.53
N PRO A 2 2.87 -11.37 -21.01
CA PRO A 2 2.70 -9.99 -21.47
C PRO A 2 2.84 -8.93 -20.38
N TYR A 3 2.76 -9.32 -19.10
CA TYR A 3 2.84 -8.37 -17.99
C TYR A 3 4.17 -8.42 -17.25
N THR A 4 5.20 -9.06 -17.79
CA THR A 4 6.48 -9.25 -17.08
C THR A 4 7.10 -7.93 -16.64
N ASN A 5 7.17 -6.94 -17.54
CA ASN A 5 7.74 -5.64 -17.20
C ASN A 5 6.88 -4.87 -16.20
N VAL A 6 5.56 -4.97 -16.32
CA VAL A 6 4.63 -4.34 -15.39
C VAL A 6 4.82 -4.95 -14.00
N PHE A 7 4.91 -6.27 -13.92
CA PHE A 7 5.10 -6.96 -12.64
C PHE A 7 6.44 -6.58 -11.98
N LEU A 8 7.50 -6.43 -12.76
CA LEU A 8 8.78 -5.98 -12.22
C LEU A 8 8.67 -4.58 -11.61
N GLN A 9 7.99 -3.67 -12.30
CA GLN A 9 7.78 -2.32 -11.78
C GLN A 9 6.92 -2.32 -10.52
N ILE A 10 5.87 -3.13 -10.50
CA ILE A 10 5.03 -3.28 -9.31
C ILE A 10 5.85 -3.79 -8.13
N LYS A 11 6.68 -4.81 -8.37
CA LYS A 11 7.53 -5.37 -7.32
C LYS A 11 8.47 -4.32 -6.74
N GLU A 12 9.11 -3.52 -7.59
CA GLU A 12 9.97 -2.43 -7.13
C GLU A 12 9.20 -1.40 -6.31
N ASN A 13 8.01 -1.02 -6.78
CA ASN A 13 7.17 -0.06 -6.07
C ASN A 13 6.68 -0.61 -4.74
N LEU A 14 6.38 -1.91 -4.66
CA LEU A 14 6.00 -2.54 -3.40
C LEU A 14 7.16 -2.53 -2.40
N GLN A 15 8.39 -2.74 -2.85
CA GLN A 15 9.55 -2.64 -1.99
C GLN A 15 9.73 -1.24 -1.43
N ILE A 16 9.54 -0.22 -2.28
CA ILE A 16 9.58 1.18 -1.85
C ILE A 16 8.48 1.45 -0.83
N ALA A 17 7.25 1.01 -1.13
CA ALA A 17 6.11 1.19 -0.23
C ALA A 17 6.36 0.53 1.12
N TYR A 18 6.95 -0.65 1.13
CA TYR A 18 7.26 -1.38 2.35
C TYR A 18 8.20 -0.56 3.25
N ARG A 19 9.29 -0.05 2.67
CA ARG A 19 10.25 0.76 3.44
C ARG A 19 9.62 2.04 3.96
N GLN A 20 8.86 2.73 3.10
CA GLN A 20 8.20 3.97 3.50
C GLN A 20 7.13 3.72 4.55
N ALA A 21 6.44 2.57 4.47
CA ALA A 21 5.43 2.20 5.47
C ALA A 21 6.07 1.99 6.84
N ILE A 22 7.20 1.31 6.91
CA ILE A 22 7.91 1.09 8.17
C ILE A 22 8.31 2.42 8.79
N ASP A 23 8.90 3.32 8.00
CA ASP A 23 9.33 4.64 8.49
C ASP A 23 8.14 5.47 8.94
N SER A 24 7.05 5.45 8.15
CA SER A 24 5.85 6.20 8.47
C SER A 24 5.16 5.66 9.71
N ASP A 25 5.13 4.34 9.89
CA ASP A 25 4.51 3.73 11.07
C ASP A 25 5.30 4.05 12.33
N THR A 26 6.63 4.09 12.24
CA THR A 26 7.48 4.53 13.36
C THR A 26 7.12 5.95 13.76
N ARG A 27 6.95 6.83 12.79
CA ARG A 27 6.58 8.22 13.04
C ARG A 27 5.17 8.32 13.63
N LEU A 28 4.23 7.51 13.15
CA LEU A 28 2.89 7.46 13.72
C LEU A 28 2.92 7.05 15.18
N ASP A 29 3.75 6.08 15.55
CA ASP A 29 3.89 5.65 16.93
C ASP A 29 4.44 6.78 17.81
N GLU A 30 5.42 7.51 17.30
CA GLU A 30 5.98 8.66 18.02
C GLU A 30 4.92 9.75 18.25
N LEU A 31 4.12 10.04 17.22
CA LEU A 31 3.04 11.02 17.33
C LEU A 31 2.00 10.61 18.37
N ARG A 32 1.67 9.32 18.44
CA ARG A 32 0.72 8.82 19.43
C ARG A 32 1.27 8.92 20.84
N LYS A 33 2.55 8.61 21.03
CA LYS A 33 3.21 8.77 22.34
C LYS A 33 3.17 10.21 22.80
N ALA A 34 3.23 11.14 21.86
CA ALA A 34 3.16 12.57 22.15
C ALA A 34 1.71 13.06 22.32
N GLY A 35 0.72 12.18 22.22
CA GLY A 35 -0.69 12.52 22.38
C GLY A 35 -1.36 13.12 21.16
N HIS A 36 -0.72 13.04 20.01
CA HIS A 36 -1.24 13.65 18.77
C HIS A 36 -1.99 12.69 17.86
N GLY A 37 -2.19 11.46 18.27
CA GLY A 37 -2.82 10.48 17.41
C GLY A 37 -4.09 9.91 18.00
N LYS A 38 -5.19 9.99 17.28
CA LYS A 38 -6.40 9.22 17.56
C LYS A 38 -6.42 8.02 16.64
N PHE A 39 -7.11 6.96 17.06
CA PHE A 39 -7.29 5.81 16.17
C PHE A 39 -8.18 6.23 15.01
N VAL A 40 -7.61 6.27 13.81
CA VAL A 40 -8.33 6.51 12.57
C VAL A 40 -7.72 5.59 11.52
N ALA A 41 -8.56 4.87 10.80
CA ALA A 41 -8.09 4.05 9.69
C ALA A 41 -7.52 4.98 8.61
N ILE A 42 -6.37 4.60 8.06
CA ILE A 42 -5.68 5.40 7.05
C ILE A 42 -6.48 5.41 5.74
N PHE A 43 -7.01 4.25 5.36
CA PHE A 43 -7.79 4.10 4.15
C PHE A 43 -9.17 3.54 4.47
N THR A 44 -10.14 3.91 3.66
CA THR A 44 -11.52 3.42 3.77
C THR A 44 -11.81 2.40 2.68
N GLU A 45 -12.94 1.70 2.81
CA GLU A 45 -13.39 0.77 1.79
C GLU A 45 -13.56 1.45 0.43
N ASP A 46 -13.94 2.72 0.41
CA ASP A 46 -14.09 3.52 -0.81
C ASP A 46 -12.81 3.58 -1.63
N GLN A 47 -11.66 3.43 -0.98
CA GLN A 47 -10.36 3.47 -1.63
C GLN A 47 -9.90 2.10 -2.12
N GLY A 48 -10.72 1.07 -1.94
CA GLY A 48 -10.48 -0.26 -2.48
C GLY A 48 -9.78 -1.22 -1.55
N PHE A 49 -9.41 -0.81 -0.35
CA PHE A 49 -8.74 -1.69 0.62
C PHE A 49 -9.75 -2.45 1.46
N THR A 50 -9.47 -3.72 1.71
CA THR A 50 -10.26 -4.53 2.63
C THR A 50 -9.74 -4.42 4.06
N GLU A 51 -8.47 -4.08 4.23
CA GLU A 51 -7.85 -3.87 5.53
C GLU A 51 -8.32 -2.55 6.13
N SER A 52 -8.44 -2.50 7.45
CA SER A 52 -8.72 -1.27 8.18
C SER A 52 -7.70 -1.14 9.29
N SER A 53 -6.84 -0.15 9.20
CA SER A 53 -5.74 0.01 10.15
C SER A 53 -5.34 1.48 10.26
N ASN A 54 -4.78 1.83 11.42
CA ASN A 54 -4.18 3.14 11.63
C ASN A 54 -2.67 3.14 11.34
N ARG A 55 -2.18 2.09 10.66
CA ARG A 55 -0.79 1.96 10.24
C ARG A 55 -0.74 1.64 8.76
N PHE A 56 0.37 1.98 8.11
CA PHE A 56 0.54 1.75 6.68
C PHE A 56 0.89 0.30 6.33
N LEU A 57 1.66 -0.36 7.19
CA LEU A 57 2.19 -1.68 6.87
C LEU A 57 1.11 -2.72 6.53
N PRO A 58 -0.02 -2.81 7.27
CA PRO A 58 -1.07 -3.77 6.90
C PRO A 58 -1.61 -3.56 5.48
N TYR A 59 -1.66 -2.32 5.01
CA TYR A 59 -2.11 -2.05 3.64
C TYR A 59 -1.09 -2.51 2.61
N VAL A 60 0.21 -2.35 2.89
CA VAL A 60 1.27 -2.88 2.03
C VAL A 60 1.17 -4.40 1.98
N GLN A 61 0.95 -5.04 3.13
CA GLN A 61 0.82 -6.50 3.20
C GLN A 61 -0.37 -6.99 2.38
N GLU A 62 -1.49 -6.28 2.40
CA GLU A 62 -2.65 -6.62 1.57
C GLU A 62 -2.26 -6.62 0.09
N LEU A 63 -1.53 -5.59 -0.35
CA LEU A 63 -1.09 -5.49 -1.74
C LEU A 63 -0.09 -6.59 -2.12
N VAL A 64 0.81 -6.93 -1.20
CA VAL A 64 1.78 -8.02 -1.44
C VAL A 64 1.05 -9.35 -1.65
N ILE A 65 0.04 -9.63 -0.84
CA ILE A 65 -0.76 -10.85 -0.97
C ILE A 65 -1.49 -10.86 -2.31
N GLU A 66 -2.12 -9.75 -2.70
CA GLU A 66 -2.81 -9.65 -3.97
C GLU A 66 -1.86 -9.82 -5.15
N PHE A 67 -0.67 -9.20 -5.07
CA PHE A 67 0.34 -9.32 -6.11
C PHE A 67 0.81 -10.77 -6.27
N ASP A 68 1.05 -11.44 -5.15
CA ASP A 68 1.47 -12.83 -5.16
C ASP A 68 0.42 -13.71 -5.85
N LYS A 69 -0.85 -13.48 -5.55
CA LYS A 69 -1.94 -14.20 -6.23
C LYS A 69 -1.94 -13.96 -7.73
N MET A 70 -1.70 -12.72 -8.16
CA MET A 70 -1.64 -12.40 -9.59
C MET A 70 -0.47 -13.08 -10.27
N GLN A 71 0.70 -13.11 -9.64
CA GLN A 71 1.88 -13.76 -10.20
C GLN A 71 1.70 -15.26 -10.36
N ASN A 72 0.96 -15.88 -9.46
CA ASN A 72 0.72 -17.32 -9.47
C ASN A 72 -0.48 -17.72 -10.31
N SER A 73 -1.18 -16.75 -10.87
CA SER A 73 -2.35 -16.99 -11.73
C SER A 73 -1.90 -17.25 -13.17
N THR A 74 -2.59 -18.15 -13.86
CA THR A 74 -2.33 -18.41 -15.28
C THR A 74 -2.88 -17.31 -16.17
N HIS A 75 -3.83 -16.53 -15.65
CA HIS A 75 -4.45 -15.45 -16.39
C HIS A 75 -4.84 -14.34 -15.43
N VAL A 76 -4.47 -13.10 -15.78
CA VAL A 76 -4.83 -11.91 -14.99
C VAL A 76 -5.72 -11.03 -15.86
N ALA A 77 -6.94 -10.77 -15.41
CA ALA A 77 -7.84 -9.88 -16.13
C ALA A 77 -7.29 -8.44 -16.09
N PRO A 78 -7.38 -7.70 -17.19
CA PRO A 78 -6.91 -6.31 -17.19
C PRO A 78 -7.58 -5.45 -16.13
N GLU A 79 -8.84 -5.69 -15.83
CA GLU A 79 -9.58 -4.95 -14.81
C GLU A 79 -8.99 -5.19 -13.41
N THR A 80 -8.58 -6.43 -13.14
CA THR A 80 -7.96 -6.80 -11.86
C THR A 80 -6.62 -6.08 -11.70
N LEU A 81 -5.81 -6.09 -12.75
CA LEU A 81 -4.52 -5.41 -12.74
C LEU A 81 -4.70 -3.90 -12.57
N GLU A 82 -5.66 -3.31 -13.28
CA GLU A 82 -5.93 -1.89 -13.19
C GLU A 82 -6.36 -1.49 -11.77
N ALA A 83 -7.26 -2.26 -11.16
CA ALA A 83 -7.71 -2.00 -9.80
C ALA A 83 -6.54 -2.08 -8.82
N PHE A 84 -5.66 -3.06 -8.99
CA PHE A 84 -4.48 -3.21 -8.16
C PHE A 84 -3.55 -2.00 -8.28
N VAL A 85 -3.27 -1.57 -9.51
CA VAL A 85 -2.38 -0.43 -9.77
C VAL A 85 -2.95 0.84 -9.14
N LYS A 86 -4.25 1.03 -9.21
CA LYS A 86 -4.90 2.18 -8.56
C LYS A 86 -4.72 2.16 -7.04
N LYS A 87 -4.87 1.00 -6.42
CA LYS A 87 -4.64 0.86 -4.97
C LYS A 87 -3.19 1.16 -4.62
N LEU A 88 -2.26 0.62 -5.38
CA LEU A 88 -0.84 0.86 -5.15
C LEU A 88 -0.50 2.35 -5.31
N ALA A 89 -1.03 2.99 -6.34
CA ALA A 89 -0.82 4.42 -6.56
C ALA A 89 -1.38 5.25 -5.40
N THR A 90 -2.56 4.91 -4.91
CA THR A 90 -3.17 5.58 -3.76
C THR A 90 -2.29 5.45 -2.52
N LEU A 91 -1.78 4.24 -2.27
CA LEU A 91 -0.92 3.99 -1.13
C LEU A 91 0.38 4.79 -1.23
N LEU A 92 1.04 4.75 -2.38
CA LEU A 92 2.30 5.48 -2.60
C LEU A 92 2.11 6.98 -2.47
N GLN A 93 1.02 7.51 -3.03
CA GLN A 93 0.72 8.93 -2.94
C GLN A 93 0.49 9.35 -1.49
N THR A 94 -0.25 8.56 -0.74
CA THR A 94 -0.54 8.85 0.67
C THR A 94 0.74 8.80 1.51
N LEU A 95 1.60 7.81 1.27
CA LEU A 95 2.90 7.72 1.94
C LEU A 95 3.76 8.94 1.64
N GLN A 96 3.77 9.40 0.39
CA GLN A 96 4.54 10.57 -0.02
C GLN A 96 4.03 11.84 0.67
N VAL A 97 2.72 12.02 0.72
CA VAL A 97 2.11 13.18 1.40
C VAL A 97 2.45 13.14 2.89
N PHE A 98 2.36 11.97 3.52
CA PHE A 98 2.68 11.83 4.93
C PHE A 98 4.16 12.13 5.21
N LYS A 99 5.04 11.70 4.32
CA LYS A 99 6.48 11.95 4.45
C LYS A 99 6.80 13.44 4.39
N LEU A 100 6.08 14.18 3.54
CA LEU A 100 6.29 15.62 3.38
C LEU A 100 5.61 16.44 4.47
N ALA A 101 4.56 15.91 5.08
CA ALA A 101 3.86 16.57 6.18
C ALA A 101 4.66 16.40 7.46
N LYS A 102 5.09 17.46 8.07
CA LYS A 102 5.88 17.41 9.30
C LYS A 102 5.11 17.96 10.49
#